data_10518436abe43c03290ce509114bb3fa
#
_entry.id   10518436abe43c03290ce509114bb3fa
#
_cell.length_a   1.000
_cell.length_b   1.000
_cell.length_c   1.000
_cell.angle_alpha   90.00
_cell.angle_beta   90.00
_cell.angle_gamma   90.00
#
_symmetry.space_group_name_H-M   'P 1'
#
loop_
_entity.id
_entity.type
_entity.pdbx_description
1 polymer ?
#
loop_
_entity_poly.entity_id
_entity_poly.type
_entity_poly.pdbx_seq_one_letter_code
_entity_poly.pdbx_strand_id
1 'polypeptide(L)'
;MDTEDATNTAAILAQIQAQAATETLRISVHARDEMRDEAITLDEVLEAITTGEILENYPEHRRGACCLLSGRTAGARPLHLVCTSTHPILVFITVYEPQPPKWLTPTQRRPRP
;
A
#
# COMPACT_ATOMS: atom_id res chain seq x y z
N MET A 1 14.20 0.95 -18.47
CA MET A 1 12.99 0.36 -17.95
C MET A 1 11.80 0.99 -18.62
N ASP A 2 10.85 0.21 -18.96
CA ASP A 2 9.75 0.69 -19.78
C ASP A 2 8.70 1.44 -18.98
N THR A 3 8.05 2.41 -19.63
CA THR A 3 7.02 3.20 -19.00
C THR A 3 5.78 2.36 -18.65
N GLU A 4 5.58 1.23 -19.31
CA GLU A 4 4.47 0.34 -18.97
C GLU A 4 4.58 -0.25 -17.57
N ASP A 5 5.74 -0.15 -16.93
CA ASP A 5 5.89 -0.62 -15.55
C ASP A 5 4.93 0.09 -14.61
N ALA A 6 4.62 1.36 -14.86
CA ALA A 6 3.67 2.10 -14.04
C ALA A 6 2.25 1.57 -14.16
N THR A 7 1.95 0.77 -15.18
CA THR A 7 0.63 0.17 -15.39
C THR A 7 0.62 -1.35 -15.22
N ASN A 8 1.80 -1.97 -15.09
CA ASN A 8 1.91 -3.42 -14.91
C ASN A 8 1.86 -3.76 -13.43
N THR A 9 0.67 -4.07 -12.92
CA THR A 9 0.47 -4.28 -11.49
C THR A 9 1.24 -5.48 -10.94
N ALA A 10 1.47 -6.52 -11.75
CA ALA A 10 2.29 -7.66 -11.30
C ALA A 10 3.74 -7.26 -11.07
N ALA A 11 4.31 -6.48 -11.98
CA ALA A 11 5.67 -5.98 -11.84
C ALA A 11 5.79 -4.99 -10.69
N ILE A 12 4.79 -4.13 -10.52
CA ILE A 12 4.73 -3.16 -9.42
C ILE A 12 4.72 -3.89 -8.07
N LEU A 13 3.86 -4.90 -7.93
CA LEU A 13 3.77 -5.65 -6.68
C LEU A 13 5.09 -6.34 -6.36
N ALA A 14 5.72 -6.95 -7.36
CA ALA A 14 7.01 -7.61 -7.18
C ALA A 14 8.08 -6.61 -6.71
N GLN A 15 8.09 -5.41 -7.29
CA GLN A 15 9.04 -4.37 -6.89
C GLN A 15 8.78 -3.91 -5.46
N ILE A 16 7.52 -3.68 -5.10
CA ILE A 16 7.14 -3.26 -3.75
C ILE A 16 7.58 -4.32 -2.74
N GLN A 17 7.30 -5.59 -3.03
CA GLN A 17 7.69 -6.68 -2.14
C GLN A 17 9.22 -6.79 -2.01
N ALA A 18 9.96 -6.57 -3.08
CA ALA A 18 11.41 -6.58 -3.03
C ALA A 18 11.96 -5.42 -2.18
N GLN A 19 11.40 -4.22 -2.36
CA GLN A 19 11.79 -3.06 -1.57
C GLN A 19 11.47 -3.27 -0.08
N ALA A 20 10.32 -3.85 0.20
CA ALA A 20 9.93 -4.17 1.59
C ALA A 20 10.86 -5.19 2.21
N ALA A 21 11.24 -6.22 1.46
CA ALA A 21 12.12 -7.29 1.95
C ALA A 21 13.51 -6.76 2.34
N THR A 22 14.01 -5.76 1.62
CA THR A 22 15.30 -5.14 1.91
C THR A 22 15.15 -3.88 2.78
N GLU A 23 13.92 -3.55 3.16
CA GLU A 23 13.58 -2.35 3.93
C GLU A 23 14.13 -1.07 3.30
N THR A 24 14.14 -1.02 1.97
CA THR A 24 14.47 0.17 1.20
C THR A 24 13.21 1.04 1.16
N LEU A 25 12.88 1.64 2.30
CA LEU A 25 11.59 2.30 2.46
C LEU A 25 11.70 3.58 3.31
N ARG A 26 10.65 4.40 3.19
CA ARG A 26 10.46 5.61 3.99
C ARG A 26 8.99 5.70 4.37
N ILE A 27 8.74 6.16 5.59
CA ILE A 27 7.37 6.36 6.09
C ILE A 27 7.10 7.85 6.12
N SER A 28 6.05 8.31 5.42
CA SER A 28 5.66 9.72 5.46
C SER A 28 5.18 10.09 6.86
N VAL A 29 5.19 11.39 7.17
CA VAL A 29 4.67 11.87 8.46
C VAL A 29 3.20 11.48 8.62
N HIS A 30 2.41 11.64 7.54
CA HIS A 30 1.00 11.26 7.55
C HIS A 30 0.80 9.78 7.86
N ALA A 31 1.55 8.90 7.18
CA ALA A 31 1.45 7.47 7.41
C ALA A 31 1.90 7.11 8.83
N ARG A 32 2.96 7.76 9.32
CA ARG A 32 3.45 7.52 10.68
C ARG A 32 2.39 7.86 11.72
N ASP A 33 1.72 9.00 11.53
CA ASP A 33 0.66 9.42 12.44
C ASP A 33 -0.52 8.45 12.42
N GLU A 34 -0.91 7.98 11.22
CA GLU A 34 -1.98 6.98 11.10
C GLU A 34 -1.60 5.68 11.79
N MET A 35 -0.37 5.21 11.57
CA MET A 35 0.11 3.97 12.19
C MET A 35 0.08 4.08 13.72
N ARG A 36 0.53 5.22 14.25
CA ARG A 36 0.49 5.44 15.69
C ARG A 36 -0.96 5.44 16.21
N ASP A 37 -1.84 6.17 15.53
CA ASP A 37 -3.23 6.34 15.99
C ASP A 37 -4.01 5.03 15.93
N GLU A 38 -3.69 4.15 14.97
CA GLU A 38 -4.37 2.87 14.81
C GLU A 38 -3.57 1.69 15.38
N ALA A 39 -2.47 1.98 16.05
CA ALA A 39 -1.59 0.97 16.62
C ALA A 39 -1.13 -0.08 15.58
N ILE A 40 -0.66 0.43 14.44
CA ILE A 40 -0.11 -0.41 13.36
C ILE A 40 1.40 -0.31 13.42
N THR A 41 2.08 -1.46 13.51
CA THR A 41 3.54 -1.50 13.54
C THR A 41 4.13 -1.63 12.13
N LEU A 42 5.39 -1.29 11.99
CA LEU A 42 6.10 -1.51 10.72
C LEU A 42 6.08 -2.98 10.33
N ASP A 43 6.31 -3.88 11.29
CA ASP A 43 6.29 -5.32 11.01
C ASP A 43 4.94 -5.74 10.45
N GLU A 44 3.84 -5.20 10.98
CA GLU A 44 2.50 -5.50 10.47
C GLU A 44 2.33 -5.03 9.03
N VAL A 45 2.85 -3.84 8.70
CA VAL A 45 2.77 -3.35 7.31
C VAL A 45 3.59 -4.25 6.38
N LEU A 46 4.79 -4.65 6.80
CA LEU A 46 5.63 -5.55 6.00
C LEU A 46 4.96 -6.91 5.78
N GLU A 47 4.30 -7.44 6.81
CA GLU A 47 3.52 -8.68 6.69
C GLU A 47 2.39 -8.52 5.67
N ALA A 48 1.67 -7.40 5.74
CA ALA A 48 0.58 -7.13 4.81
C ALA A 48 1.08 -7.01 3.37
N ILE A 49 2.25 -6.45 3.16
CA ILE A 49 2.85 -6.37 1.82
C ILE A 49 3.12 -7.76 1.27
N THR A 50 3.60 -8.68 2.10
CA THR A 50 3.91 -10.05 1.69
C THR A 50 2.67 -10.78 1.14
N THR A 51 1.51 -10.54 1.72
CA THR A 51 0.24 -11.18 1.31
C THR A 51 -0.58 -10.28 0.40
N GLY A 52 -0.01 -9.16 -0.02
CA GLY A 52 -0.77 -8.08 -0.62
C GLY A 52 -1.16 -8.28 -2.07
N GLU A 53 -2.17 -7.52 -2.46
CA GLU A 53 -2.58 -7.36 -3.85
C GLU A 53 -2.83 -5.87 -4.11
N ILE A 54 -2.65 -5.45 -5.34
CA ILE A 54 -2.91 -4.06 -5.72
C ILE A 54 -4.38 -3.94 -6.07
N LEU A 55 -5.11 -3.11 -5.32
CA LEU A 55 -6.53 -2.86 -5.57
C LEU A 55 -6.74 -1.72 -6.55
N GLU A 56 -5.95 -0.66 -6.43
CA GLU A 56 -6.10 0.54 -7.25
C GLU A 56 -4.71 1.01 -7.65
N ASN A 57 -4.56 1.41 -8.90
CA ASN A 57 -3.29 1.88 -9.42
C ASN A 57 -3.46 3.29 -9.96
N TYR A 58 -2.56 4.18 -9.59
CA TYR A 58 -2.57 5.59 -9.99
C TYR A 58 -1.23 5.94 -10.67
N PRO A 59 -1.02 5.44 -11.92
CA PRO A 59 0.27 5.62 -12.57
C PRO A 59 0.57 7.07 -12.96
N GLU A 60 -0.48 7.88 -13.08
CA GLU A 60 -0.33 9.27 -13.51
C GLU A 60 -0.65 10.28 -12.39
N HIS A 61 -0.54 9.83 -11.14
CA HIS A 61 -0.75 10.74 -10.01
C HIS A 61 0.26 11.87 -10.09
N ARG A 62 -0.20 13.12 -9.91
CA ARG A 62 0.64 14.28 -10.16
C ARG A 62 1.86 14.42 -9.25
N ARG A 63 1.85 13.75 -8.10
CA ARG A 63 2.99 13.73 -7.18
C ARG A 63 3.87 12.50 -7.37
N GLY A 64 3.62 11.72 -8.42
CA GLY A 64 4.34 10.50 -8.72
C GLY A 64 3.43 9.29 -8.67
N ALA A 65 3.78 8.27 -9.45
CA ALA A 65 2.99 7.05 -9.52
C ALA A 65 2.87 6.39 -8.16
N CYS A 66 1.67 5.97 -7.80
CA CYS A 66 1.39 5.29 -6.54
C CYS A 66 0.25 4.30 -6.73
N CYS A 67 0.03 3.48 -5.72
CA CYS A 67 -1.03 2.47 -5.77
C CYS A 67 -1.58 2.22 -4.38
N LEU A 68 -2.79 1.62 -4.33
CA LEU A 68 -3.41 1.15 -3.11
C LEU A 68 -3.24 -0.36 -3.04
N LEU A 69 -2.54 -0.82 -2.02
CA LEU A 69 -2.27 -2.23 -1.77
C LEU A 69 -3.11 -2.70 -0.58
N SER A 70 -3.68 -3.89 -0.69
CA SER A 70 -4.43 -4.53 0.39
C SER A 70 -3.74 -5.82 0.76
N GLY A 71 -3.54 -6.03 2.06
CA GLY A 71 -2.94 -7.25 2.57
C GLY A 71 -3.39 -7.53 3.99
N ARG A 72 -2.83 -8.58 4.59
CA ARG A 72 -3.16 -8.96 5.95
C ARG A 72 -1.89 -9.19 6.74
N THR A 73 -1.95 -8.85 8.02
CA THR A 73 -0.87 -9.17 8.96
C THR A 73 -0.87 -10.68 9.26
N ALA A 74 0.17 -11.14 9.94
CA ALA A 74 0.23 -12.53 10.40
C ALA A 74 -0.95 -12.89 11.31
N GLY A 75 -1.48 -11.90 12.04
CA GLY A 75 -2.69 -12.08 12.85
C GLY A 75 -3.98 -11.89 12.08
N ALA A 76 -3.92 -11.88 10.76
CA ALA A 76 -5.08 -11.74 9.85
C ALA A 76 -5.78 -10.38 9.91
N ARG A 77 -5.13 -9.35 10.46
CA ARG A 77 -5.65 -7.99 10.46
C ARG A 77 -5.53 -7.40 9.05
N PRO A 78 -6.63 -6.94 8.45
CA PRO A 78 -6.54 -6.32 7.11
C PRO A 78 -5.93 -4.94 7.19
N LEU A 79 -5.01 -4.64 6.29
CA LEU A 79 -4.40 -3.32 6.18
C LEU A 79 -4.43 -2.83 4.75
N HIS A 80 -4.60 -1.53 4.60
CA HIS A 80 -4.43 -0.84 3.33
C HIS A 80 -3.19 0.03 3.40
N LEU A 81 -2.45 0.05 2.32
CA LEU A 81 -1.24 0.85 2.16
C LEU A 81 -1.30 1.58 0.83
N VAL A 82 -1.25 2.91 0.88
CA VAL A 82 -0.98 3.70 -0.33
C VAL A 82 0.52 3.96 -0.36
N CYS A 83 1.18 3.53 -1.41
CA CYS A 83 2.62 3.64 -1.51
C CYS A 83 3.06 3.92 -2.94
N THR A 84 4.31 4.36 -3.10
CA THR A 84 4.89 4.59 -4.42
C THR A 84 5.01 3.28 -5.19
N SER A 85 4.79 3.34 -6.50
CA SER A 85 4.74 2.14 -7.33
C SER A 85 5.97 1.94 -8.22
N THR A 86 6.65 3.03 -8.60
CA THR A 86 7.82 2.94 -9.49
C THR A 86 8.99 3.79 -8.98
N HIS A 87 8.97 4.14 -7.72
CA HIS A 87 10.00 4.96 -7.11
C HIS A 87 11.16 4.07 -6.62
N PRO A 88 12.41 4.57 -6.66
CA PRO A 88 13.56 3.77 -6.17
C PRO A 88 13.49 3.44 -4.68
N ILE A 89 12.72 4.20 -3.91
CA ILE A 89 12.49 3.94 -2.49
C ILE A 89 10.99 3.74 -2.31
N LEU A 90 10.60 2.72 -1.53
CA LEU A 90 9.19 2.48 -1.21
C LEU A 90 8.75 3.51 -0.17
N VAL A 91 7.89 4.44 -0.56
CA VAL A 91 7.36 5.44 0.36
C VAL A 91 5.95 5.06 0.78
N PHE A 92 5.74 4.89 2.08
CA PHE A 92 4.40 4.70 2.65
C PHE A 92 3.74 6.07 2.74
N ILE A 93 2.69 6.29 1.95
CA ILE A 93 1.97 7.56 1.89
C ILE A 93 0.83 7.57 2.90
N THR A 94 0.08 6.47 2.97
CA THR A 94 -1.09 6.31 3.83
C THR A 94 -1.17 4.86 4.28
N VAL A 95 -1.43 4.65 5.57
CA VAL A 95 -1.57 3.30 6.14
C VAL A 95 -2.78 3.32 7.07
N TYR A 96 -3.71 2.39 6.86
CA TYR A 96 -4.89 2.31 7.74
C TYR A 96 -5.52 0.92 7.66
N GLU A 97 -6.38 0.62 8.60
CA GLU A 97 -7.23 -0.56 8.54
C GLU A 97 -8.53 -0.17 7.82
N PRO A 98 -8.92 -0.88 6.74
CA PRO A 98 -10.14 -0.53 6.01
C PRO A 98 -11.38 -0.76 6.88
N GLN A 99 -12.26 0.23 6.93
CA GLN A 99 -13.46 0.21 7.77
C GLN A 99 -14.68 0.74 7.02
N PRO A 100 -15.89 0.26 7.36
CA PRO A 100 -17.10 0.92 6.90
C PRO A 100 -17.13 2.37 7.39
N PRO A 101 -17.85 3.26 6.70
CA PRO A 101 -18.67 3.01 5.52
C PRO A 101 -17.92 3.04 4.18
N LYS A 102 -16.66 3.51 4.18
CA LYS A 102 -15.89 3.65 2.93
C LYS A 102 -15.58 2.30 2.30
N TRP A 103 -15.27 1.31 3.12
CA TRP A 103 -14.95 -0.05 2.66
C TRP A 103 -15.99 -1.01 3.24
N LEU A 104 -16.72 -1.71 2.35
CA LEU A 104 -17.68 -2.75 2.77
C LEU A 104 -16.96 -3.99 3.24
N THR A 105 -15.88 -4.35 2.52
CA THR A 105 -14.96 -5.41 2.89
C THR A 105 -13.55 -4.87 2.66
N PRO A 106 -12.49 -5.55 3.11
CA PRO A 106 -11.12 -5.08 2.87
C PRO A 106 -10.79 -4.86 1.39
N THR A 107 -11.52 -5.50 0.48
CA THR A 107 -11.22 -5.38 -0.95
C THR A 107 -12.34 -4.75 -1.75
N GLN A 108 -13.44 -4.37 -1.12
CA GLN A 108 -14.61 -3.82 -1.80
C GLN A 108 -14.96 -2.44 -1.26
N ARG A 109 -14.72 -1.43 -2.08
CA ARG A 109 -15.07 -0.05 -1.74
C ARG A 109 -16.58 0.14 -1.82
N ARG A 110 -17.12 0.96 -0.92
CA ARG A 110 -18.54 1.34 -1.00
C ARG A 110 -18.80 2.05 -2.33
N PRO A 111 -19.85 1.64 -3.08
CA PRO A 111 -20.21 2.34 -4.31
C PRO A 111 -20.57 3.81 -4.04
N ARG A 112 -20.21 4.68 -4.97
CA ARG A 112 -20.62 6.08 -4.88
C ARG A 112 -22.09 6.19 -5.29
N PRO A 113 -22.85 7.11 -4.65
CA PRO A 113 -24.23 7.36 -5.02
C PRO A 113 -24.33 7.96 -6.43
#